data_4741fbda8a7199c4c4ba236a6b3e5008
#
_entry.id   4741fbda8a7199c4c4ba236a6b3e5008
#
_cell.length_a   1.000
_cell.length_b   1.000
_cell.length_c   1.000
_cell.angle_alpha   90.00
_cell.angle_beta   90.00
_cell.angle_gamma   90.00
#
_symmetry.space_group_name_H-M   'P 1'
#
loop_
_entity.id
_entity.type
_entity.pdbx_description
1 polymer ?
#
loop_
_entity_poly.entity_id
_entity_poly.type
_entity_poly.pdbx_seq_one_letter_code
_entity_poly.pdbx_strand_id
1 'polypeptide(L)'
;SFIGSPIYDDDLKIGVLIFQMPLDRITEVMAVRDGLGESGESYLVGMDHLMRSDAFLDENHSVVNSFRNPEKGELHNPAIDEALIGNSGIMTTSDYRQVSVLSAYMPVNISEGVVWGMEAKIDVEEAFASIDALALKELVLSAVIMLVVLLLSTIASQFIAGSMRD
;
A
#
# COMPACT_ATOMS: atom_id res chain seq x y z
N SER A 1 -17.93 -9.09 12.86
CA SER A 1 -17.35 -10.42 13.09
C SER A 1 -17.79 -10.98 14.44
N PHE A 2 -17.91 -12.30 14.56
CA PHE A 2 -18.30 -12.98 15.81
C PHE A 2 -17.24 -14.01 16.16
N ILE A 3 -16.90 -14.09 17.45
CA ILE A 3 -16.04 -15.12 18.00
C ILE A 3 -16.93 -15.94 18.94
N GLY A 4 -17.05 -17.25 18.68
CA GLY A 4 -17.83 -18.17 19.50
C GLY A 4 -16.93 -19.17 20.21
N SER A 5 -17.21 -19.41 21.50
CA SER A 5 -16.56 -20.45 22.30
C SER A 5 -17.64 -21.36 22.91
N PRO A 6 -17.55 -22.68 22.74
CA PRO A 6 -18.50 -23.59 23.39
C PRO A 6 -18.27 -23.59 24.91
N ILE A 7 -19.41 -23.70 25.64
CA ILE A 7 -19.41 -23.87 27.10
C ILE A 7 -19.80 -25.32 27.40
N TYR A 8 -18.99 -25.98 28.21
CA TYR A 8 -19.21 -27.36 28.63
C TYR A 8 -19.47 -27.42 30.11
N ASP A 9 -20.31 -28.36 30.51
CA ASP A 9 -20.49 -28.86 31.89
C ASP A 9 -20.09 -30.33 31.85
N ASP A 10 -18.91 -30.62 32.41
CA ASP A 10 -18.16 -31.86 32.16
C ASP A 10 -17.98 -32.06 30.62
N ASP A 11 -18.52 -33.13 30.08
CA ASP A 11 -18.48 -33.44 28.64
C ASP A 11 -19.73 -32.99 27.86
N LEU A 12 -20.72 -32.39 28.54
CA LEU A 12 -21.95 -31.93 27.91
C LEU A 12 -21.83 -30.47 27.46
N LYS A 13 -21.96 -30.23 26.17
CA LYS A 13 -22.04 -28.87 25.65
C LYS A 13 -23.36 -28.22 26.07
N ILE A 14 -23.31 -27.26 26.98
CA ILE A 14 -24.48 -26.57 27.56
C ILE A 14 -24.81 -25.25 26.87
N GLY A 15 -23.87 -24.72 26.07
CA GLY A 15 -24.11 -23.44 25.40
C GLY A 15 -22.94 -23.00 24.51
N VAL A 16 -23.08 -21.81 23.96
CA VAL A 16 -22.00 -21.09 23.21
C VAL A 16 -21.96 -19.65 23.69
N LEU A 17 -20.81 -19.21 24.13
CA LEU A 17 -20.53 -17.79 24.37
C LEU A 17 -20.16 -17.14 23.04
N ILE A 18 -20.86 -16.09 22.67
CA ILE A 18 -20.58 -15.36 21.42
C ILE A 18 -20.20 -13.93 21.77
N PHE A 19 -19.01 -13.52 21.31
CA PHE A 19 -18.57 -12.14 21.32
C PHE A 19 -18.73 -11.53 19.94
N GLN A 20 -19.39 -10.40 19.87
CA GLN A 20 -19.42 -9.58 18.67
C GLN A 20 -18.23 -8.62 18.70
N MET A 21 -17.36 -8.71 17.71
CA MET A 21 -16.29 -7.74 17.50
C MET A 21 -16.88 -6.54 16.76
N PRO A 22 -16.82 -5.33 17.31
CA PRO A 22 -17.33 -4.13 16.64
C PRO A 22 -16.45 -3.82 15.41
N LEU A 23 -17.03 -3.95 14.22
CA LEU A 23 -16.34 -3.67 12.96
C LEU A 23 -15.95 -2.19 12.84
N ASP A 24 -16.79 -1.30 13.37
CA ASP A 24 -16.55 0.14 13.33
C ASP A 24 -15.19 0.53 13.94
N ARG A 25 -14.79 -0.15 15.02
CA ARG A 25 -13.49 0.12 15.66
C ARG A 25 -12.31 -0.35 14.81
N ILE A 26 -12.45 -1.46 14.12
CA ILE A 26 -11.41 -1.97 13.22
C ILE A 26 -11.27 -1.04 12.03
N THR A 27 -12.39 -0.68 11.41
CA THR A 27 -12.40 0.26 10.28
C THR A 27 -11.87 1.64 10.69
N GLU A 28 -12.20 2.15 11.88
CA GLU A 28 -11.67 3.42 12.39
C GLU A 28 -10.14 3.40 12.51
N VAL A 29 -9.56 2.32 13.00
CA VAL A 29 -8.09 2.16 13.10
C VAL A 29 -7.47 2.06 11.71
N MET A 30 -8.05 1.28 10.81
CA MET A 30 -7.54 1.08 9.45
C MET A 30 -7.76 2.30 8.54
N ALA A 31 -8.70 3.17 8.88
CA ALA A 31 -8.98 4.40 8.15
C ALA A 31 -7.96 5.53 8.41
N VAL A 32 -7.00 5.34 9.33
CA VAL A 32 -5.92 6.32 9.56
C VAL A 32 -5.00 6.32 8.35
N ARG A 33 -4.97 7.45 7.63
CA ARG A 33 -4.21 7.61 6.38
C ARG A 33 -3.10 8.65 6.47
N ASP A 34 -2.72 9.05 7.67
CA ASP A 34 -1.66 10.03 7.88
C ASP A 34 -0.33 9.54 7.29
N GLY A 35 0.19 10.26 6.30
CA GLY A 35 1.43 9.91 5.61
C GLY A 35 1.28 8.91 4.46
N LEU A 36 0.09 8.41 4.16
CA LEU A 36 -0.14 7.48 3.05
C LEU A 36 -0.40 8.16 1.70
N GLY A 37 -0.42 9.49 1.63
CA GLY A 37 -0.66 10.22 0.40
C GLY A 37 -2.12 10.17 -0.07
N GLU A 38 -2.33 10.29 -1.39
CA GLU A 38 -3.68 10.32 -1.98
C GLU A 38 -4.21 8.91 -2.28
N SER A 39 -3.38 8.03 -2.82
CA SER A 39 -3.74 6.65 -3.20
C SER A 39 -3.42 5.61 -2.14
N GLY A 40 -2.70 5.99 -1.08
CA GLY A 40 -2.33 5.06 -0.02
C GLY A 40 -3.52 4.67 0.85
N GLU A 41 -3.64 3.37 1.14
CA GLU A 41 -4.65 2.82 2.03
C GLU A 41 -4.15 1.57 2.73
N SER A 42 -4.83 1.17 3.80
CA SER A 42 -4.60 -0.10 4.46
C SER A 42 -5.92 -0.78 4.77
N TYR A 43 -5.93 -2.11 4.71
CA TYR A 43 -7.11 -2.92 4.98
C TYR A 43 -6.76 -4.32 5.46
N LEU A 44 -7.79 -5.01 5.95
CA LEU A 44 -7.73 -6.38 6.46
C LEU A 44 -8.64 -7.28 5.65
N VAL A 45 -8.16 -8.48 5.34
CA VAL A 45 -8.87 -9.50 4.55
C VAL A 45 -8.84 -10.83 5.29
N GLY A 46 -9.94 -11.56 5.30
CA GLY A 46 -10.01 -12.89 5.90
C GLY A 46 -9.54 -14.00 4.94
N MET A 47 -9.42 -15.22 5.46
CA MET A 47 -9.07 -16.41 4.66
C MET A 47 -10.12 -16.76 3.58
N ASP A 48 -11.29 -16.20 3.65
CA ASP A 48 -12.36 -16.27 2.65
C ASP A 48 -12.25 -15.15 1.60
N HIS A 49 -11.14 -14.40 1.59
CA HIS A 49 -10.88 -13.24 0.75
C HIS A 49 -11.89 -12.09 0.88
N LEU A 50 -12.76 -12.13 1.91
CA LEU A 50 -13.69 -11.04 2.19
C LEU A 50 -13.07 -10.02 3.14
N MET A 51 -13.50 -8.77 3.01
CA MET A 51 -12.99 -7.64 3.78
C MET A 51 -13.29 -7.78 5.28
N ARG A 52 -12.33 -7.38 6.12
CA ARG A 52 -12.45 -7.30 7.58
C ARG A 52 -12.35 -5.86 8.08
N SER A 53 -11.90 -4.95 7.22
CA SER A 53 -12.03 -3.50 7.32
C SER A 53 -12.42 -2.94 5.96
N ASP A 54 -12.90 -1.70 5.90
CA ASP A 54 -13.26 -1.06 4.64
C ASP A 54 -12.00 -0.60 3.91
N ALA A 55 -11.94 -0.81 2.57
CA ALA A 55 -11.01 -0.11 1.70
C ALA A 55 -11.47 1.33 1.49
N PHE A 56 -10.51 2.24 1.34
CA PHE A 56 -10.82 3.65 1.19
C PHE A 56 -11.19 4.03 -0.25
N LEU A 57 -10.57 3.38 -1.24
CA LEU A 57 -10.64 3.79 -2.64
C LEU A 57 -11.80 3.13 -3.41
N ASP A 58 -12.46 2.12 -2.85
CA ASP A 58 -13.58 1.43 -3.51
C ASP A 58 -14.61 0.90 -2.52
N GLU A 59 -15.85 1.37 -2.65
CA GLU A 59 -16.97 0.97 -1.81
C GLU A 59 -17.36 -0.52 -1.93
N ASN A 60 -17.06 -1.19 -3.05
CA ASN A 60 -17.32 -2.63 -3.20
C ASN A 60 -16.46 -3.43 -2.22
N HIS A 61 -15.26 -2.96 -1.92
CA HIS A 61 -14.32 -3.52 -0.96
C HIS A 61 -14.53 -2.98 0.46
N SER A 62 -15.75 -2.64 0.83
CA SER A 62 -16.16 -2.46 2.23
C SER A 62 -16.57 -3.80 2.84
N VAL A 63 -16.49 -3.91 4.18
CA VAL A 63 -16.93 -5.14 4.88
C VAL A 63 -18.34 -5.51 4.50
N VAL A 64 -19.27 -4.56 4.55
CA VAL A 64 -20.69 -4.80 4.27
C VAL A 64 -20.91 -5.26 2.83
N ASN A 65 -20.30 -4.62 1.86
CA ASN A 65 -20.52 -4.91 0.45
C ASN A 65 -19.81 -6.19 0.01
N SER A 66 -18.62 -6.49 0.53
CA SER A 66 -17.92 -7.74 0.23
C SER A 66 -18.72 -8.97 0.69
N PHE A 67 -19.33 -8.91 1.86
CA PHE A 67 -20.20 -10.01 2.34
C PHE A 67 -21.54 -10.07 1.63
N ARG A 68 -22.09 -8.93 1.17
CA ARG A 68 -23.36 -8.89 0.44
C ARG A 68 -23.22 -9.37 -1.00
N ASN A 69 -22.11 -9.09 -1.63
CA ASN A 69 -21.82 -9.45 -3.02
C ASN A 69 -20.36 -9.92 -3.16
N PRO A 70 -20.05 -11.16 -2.75
CA PRO A 70 -18.69 -11.69 -2.80
C PRO A 70 -18.05 -11.61 -4.18
N GLU A 71 -18.80 -11.85 -5.26
CA GLU A 71 -18.29 -11.80 -6.64
C GLU A 71 -17.60 -10.45 -7.00
N LYS A 72 -17.95 -9.37 -6.31
CA LYS A 72 -17.38 -8.03 -6.53
C LYS A 72 -16.48 -7.57 -5.40
N GLY A 73 -16.62 -8.16 -4.22
CA GLY A 73 -15.98 -7.71 -3.00
C GLY A 73 -14.90 -8.66 -2.48
N GLU A 74 -14.69 -9.83 -3.11
CA GLU A 74 -13.53 -10.68 -2.85
C GLU A 74 -12.26 -9.98 -3.33
N LEU A 75 -11.23 -10.03 -2.49
CA LEU A 75 -9.95 -9.43 -2.78
C LEU A 75 -8.89 -10.50 -2.97
N HIS A 76 -8.49 -10.70 -4.23
CA HIS A 76 -7.43 -11.60 -4.63
C HIS A 76 -6.27 -10.79 -5.21
N ASN A 77 -5.16 -10.75 -4.50
CA ASN A 77 -3.89 -10.28 -5.03
C ASN A 77 -2.72 -11.02 -4.38
N PRO A 78 -1.55 -11.08 -5.02
CA PRO A 78 -0.41 -11.82 -4.49
C PRO A 78 0.02 -11.40 -3.07
N ALA A 79 -0.13 -10.13 -2.70
CA ALA A 79 0.25 -9.64 -1.38
C ALA A 79 -0.65 -10.22 -0.28
N ILE A 80 -1.96 -10.21 -0.49
CA ILE A 80 -2.94 -10.80 0.44
C ILE A 80 -2.78 -12.31 0.51
N ASP A 81 -2.58 -12.99 -0.63
CA ASP A 81 -2.39 -14.43 -0.66
C ASP A 81 -1.19 -14.86 0.17
N GLU A 82 -0.07 -14.14 0.06
CA GLU A 82 1.13 -14.36 0.88
C GLU A 82 0.88 -14.06 2.37
N ALA A 83 0.18 -12.98 2.69
CA ALA A 83 -0.17 -12.66 4.08
C ALA A 83 -1.03 -13.75 4.72
N LEU A 84 -2.03 -14.28 4.02
CA LEU A 84 -2.94 -15.30 4.52
C LEU A 84 -2.26 -16.63 4.81
N ILE A 85 -1.19 -16.97 4.08
CA ILE A 85 -0.37 -18.17 4.36
C ILE A 85 0.73 -17.93 5.39
N GLY A 86 0.79 -16.74 6.00
CA GLY A 86 1.68 -16.42 7.11
C GLY A 86 2.96 -15.68 6.74
N ASN A 87 3.11 -15.25 5.49
CA ASN A 87 4.28 -14.51 5.03
C ASN A 87 4.11 -13.00 5.24
N SER A 88 5.25 -12.30 5.35
CA SER A 88 5.30 -10.85 5.41
C SER A 88 6.32 -10.33 4.41
N GLY A 89 6.06 -9.21 3.79
CA GLY A 89 7.00 -8.66 2.82
C GLY A 89 6.54 -7.37 2.19
N ILE A 90 7.27 -6.98 1.15
CA ILE A 90 6.94 -5.85 0.29
C ILE A 90 7.06 -6.35 -1.15
N MET A 91 6.09 -6.02 -1.98
CA MET A 91 6.11 -6.33 -3.41
C MET A 91 5.42 -5.26 -4.23
N THR A 92 5.74 -5.21 -5.51
CA THR A 92 4.94 -4.48 -6.49
C THR A 92 3.97 -5.45 -7.13
N THR A 93 2.68 -5.12 -7.08
CA THR A 93 1.60 -5.96 -7.64
C THR A 93 0.51 -5.08 -8.24
N SER A 94 -0.50 -5.69 -8.84
CA SER A 94 -1.72 -4.99 -9.27
C SER A 94 -2.78 -5.14 -8.18
N ASP A 95 -3.44 -4.04 -7.86
CA ASP A 95 -4.54 -4.04 -6.88
C ASP A 95 -5.91 -4.34 -7.53
N TYR A 96 -6.98 -4.30 -6.75
CA TYR A 96 -8.35 -4.53 -7.21
C TYR A 96 -8.82 -3.50 -8.27
N ARG A 97 -8.18 -2.33 -8.39
CA ARG A 97 -8.42 -1.32 -9.43
C ARG A 97 -7.63 -1.59 -10.71
N GLN A 98 -6.82 -2.66 -10.75
CA GLN A 98 -5.86 -2.97 -11.82
C GLN A 98 -4.75 -1.89 -11.96
N VAL A 99 -4.44 -1.19 -10.88
CA VAL A 99 -3.35 -0.22 -10.80
C VAL A 99 -2.13 -0.89 -10.20
N SER A 100 -0.93 -0.55 -10.69
CA SER A 100 0.33 -1.01 -10.11
C SER A 100 0.59 -0.31 -8.77
N VAL A 101 0.71 -1.10 -7.70
CA VAL A 101 0.90 -0.61 -6.34
C VAL A 101 2.14 -1.19 -5.69
N LEU A 102 2.77 -0.41 -4.83
CA LEU A 102 3.76 -0.89 -3.88
C LEU A 102 3.01 -1.33 -2.62
N SER A 103 3.07 -2.61 -2.33
CA SER A 103 2.29 -3.29 -1.30
C SER A 103 3.21 -3.81 -0.20
N ALA A 104 2.93 -3.46 1.05
CA ALA A 104 3.48 -4.09 2.24
C ALA A 104 2.39 -4.96 2.87
N TYR A 105 2.71 -6.20 3.17
CA TYR A 105 1.74 -7.17 3.66
C TYR A 105 2.27 -7.99 4.83
N MET A 106 1.35 -8.43 5.70
CA MET A 106 1.67 -9.27 6.83
C MET A 106 0.45 -10.03 7.36
N PRO A 107 0.63 -11.20 8.01
CA PRO A 107 -0.44 -11.87 8.72
C PRO A 107 -0.78 -11.16 10.02
N VAL A 108 -2.05 -11.13 10.37
CA VAL A 108 -2.58 -10.71 11.67
C VAL A 108 -3.27 -11.90 12.32
N ASN A 109 -2.64 -12.45 13.35
CA ASN A 109 -3.19 -13.57 14.09
C ASN A 109 -4.28 -13.09 15.06
N ILE A 110 -5.52 -13.43 14.79
CA ILE A 110 -6.69 -13.02 15.59
C ILE A 110 -6.91 -14.00 16.75
N SER A 111 -6.83 -15.30 16.46
CA SER A 111 -6.92 -16.39 17.43
C SER A 111 -6.27 -17.64 16.85
N GLU A 112 -6.22 -18.72 17.62
CA GLU A 112 -5.71 -20.00 17.14
C GLU A 112 -6.50 -20.46 15.91
N GLY A 113 -5.78 -20.62 14.78
CA GLY A 113 -6.36 -21.02 13.50
C GLY A 113 -7.13 -19.94 12.74
N VAL A 114 -7.16 -18.67 13.23
CA VAL A 114 -7.79 -17.55 12.53
C VAL A 114 -6.74 -16.49 12.21
N VAL A 115 -6.40 -16.40 10.93
CA VAL A 115 -5.44 -15.42 10.39
C VAL A 115 -6.18 -14.48 9.44
N TRP A 116 -5.87 -13.20 9.53
CA TRP A 116 -6.25 -12.20 8.54
C TRP A 116 -5.00 -11.69 7.83
N GLY A 117 -5.09 -11.41 6.55
CA GLY A 117 -4.08 -10.69 5.80
C GLY A 117 -4.26 -9.19 5.99
N MET A 118 -3.20 -8.50 6.37
CA MET A 118 -3.11 -7.04 6.36
C MET A 118 -2.30 -6.60 5.16
N GLU A 119 -2.81 -5.63 4.43
CA GLU A 119 -2.08 -4.96 3.35
C GLU A 119 -2.13 -3.46 3.55
N ALA A 120 -0.99 -2.80 3.36
CA ALA A 120 -0.86 -1.36 3.20
C ALA A 120 -0.23 -1.11 1.84
N LYS A 121 -0.88 -0.31 1.00
CA LYS A 121 -0.43 -0.08 -0.38
C LYS A 121 -0.51 1.39 -0.77
N ILE A 122 0.28 1.76 -1.77
CA ILE A 122 0.28 3.07 -2.43
C ILE A 122 0.54 2.86 -3.93
N ASP A 123 -0.03 3.68 -4.79
CA ASP A 123 0.23 3.63 -6.22
C ASP A 123 1.72 3.88 -6.51
N VAL A 124 2.31 3.04 -7.37
CA VAL A 124 3.74 3.13 -7.71
C VAL A 124 4.07 4.51 -8.27
N GLU A 125 3.20 5.06 -9.11
CA GLU A 125 3.37 6.38 -9.68
C GLU A 125 3.46 7.48 -8.61
N GLU A 126 2.59 7.42 -7.59
CA GLU A 126 2.63 8.37 -6.48
C GLU A 126 3.87 8.17 -5.60
N ALA A 127 4.18 6.91 -5.25
CA ALA A 127 5.33 6.59 -4.40
C ALA A 127 6.65 7.11 -4.98
N PHE A 128 6.82 7.10 -6.30
CA PHE A 128 8.04 7.52 -6.98
C PHE A 128 7.98 8.93 -7.59
N ALA A 129 6.84 9.61 -7.57
CA ALA A 129 6.67 10.96 -8.13
C ALA A 129 7.70 11.99 -7.62
N SER A 130 8.06 11.91 -6.35
CA SER A 130 9.07 12.80 -5.75
C SER A 130 10.49 12.53 -6.31
N ILE A 131 10.80 11.29 -6.62
CA ILE A 131 12.11 10.87 -7.17
C ILE A 131 12.22 11.35 -8.61
N ASP A 132 11.18 11.17 -9.40
CA ASP A 132 11.15 11.62 -10.80
C ASP A 132 11.26 13.14 -10.92
N ALA A 133 10.61 13.88 -10.03
CA ALA A 133 10.73 15.33 -9.96
C ALA A 133 12.13 15.80 -9.58
N LEU A 134 12.84 15.10 -8.70
CA LEU A 134 14.22 15.38 -8.34
C LEU A 134 15.17 15.06 -9.49
N ALA A 135 15.03 13.92 -10.15
CA ALA A 135 15.85 13.52 -11.29
C ALA A 135 15.77 14.53 -12.43
N LEU A 136 14.58 15.05 -12.74
CA LEU A 136 14.41 16.10 -13.74
C LEU A 136 15.11 17.40 -13.34
N LYS A 137 15.02 17.82 -12.08
CA LYS A 137 15.70 19.02 -11.58
C LYS A 137 17.23 18.90 -11.68
N GLU A 138 17.78 17.74 -11.31
CA GLU A 138 19.22 17.48 -11.43
C GLU A 138 19.69 17.48 -12.87
N LEU A 139 18.92 16.91 -13.79
CA LEU A 139 19.22 16.91 -15.22
C LEU A 139 19.28 18.34 -15.77
N VAL A 140 18.28 19.18 -15.45
CA VAL A 140 18.23 20.58 -15.88
C VAL A 140 19.40 21.36 -15.30
N LEU A 141 19.71 21.21 -14.02
CA LEU A 141 20.80 21.88 -13.36
C LEU A 141 22.14 21.49 -13.99
N SER A 142 22.38 20.23 -14.26
CA SER A 142 23.60 19.72 -14.91
C SER A 142 23.77 20.28 -16.32
N ALA A 143 22.66 20.34 -17.09
CA ALA A 143 22.67 20.93 -18.43
C ALA A 143 23.01 22.41 -18.39
N VAL A 144 22.48 23.20 -17.45
CA VAL A 144 22.81 24.63 -17.27
C VAL A 144 24.25 24.81 -16.91
N ILE A 145 24.80 24.04 -15.96
CA ILE A 145 26.22 24.10 -15.57
C ILE A 145 27.12 23.80 -16.77
N MET A 146 26.82 22.76 -17.54
CA MET A 146 27.59 22.40 -18.74
C MET A 146 27.60 23.55 -19.75
N LEU A 147 26.46 24.18 -19.99
CA LEU A 147 26.33 25.30 -20.91
C LEU A 147 27.15 26.51 -20.45
N VAL A 148 27.14 26.84 -19.16
CA VAL A 148 27.95 27.91 -18.57
C VAL A 148 29.44 27.63 -18.74
N VAL A 149 29.89 26.39 -18.46
CA VAL A 149 31.29 25.98 -18.62
C VAL A 149 31.73 26.10 -20.07
N LEU A 150 30.92 25.69 -21.05
CA LEU A 150 31.20 25.83 -22.47
C LEU A 150 31.32 27.31 -22.88
N LEU A 151 30.40 28.16 -22.41
CA LEU A 151 30.44 29.59 -22.68
C LEU A 151 31.72 30.24 -22.12
N LEU A 152 32.07 29.95 -20.86
CA LEU A 152 33.29 30.47 -20.24
C LEU A 152 34.55 29.98 -20.95
N SER A 153 34.58 28.70 -21.37
CA SER A 153 35.68 28.12 -22.13
C SER A 153 35.87 28.79 -23.49
N THR A 154 34.79 29.09 -24.21
CA THR A 154 34.83 29.76 -25.51
C THR A 154 35.33 31.22 -25.36
N ILE A 155 34.83 31.93 -24.34
CA ILE A 155 35.27 33.31 -24.05
C ILE A 155 36.79 33.33 -23.71
N ALA A 156 37.23 32.44 -22.80
CA ALA A 156 38.63 32.34 -22.43
C ALA A 156 39.54 32.01 -23.64
N SER A 157 39.12 31.09 -24.49
CA SER A 157 39.81 30.72 -25.72
C SER A 157 39.95 31.90 -26.68
N GLN A 158 38.91 32.68 -26.88
CA GLN A 158 38.93 33.87 -27.73
C GLN A 158 39.86 34.97 -27.17
N PHE A 159 39.85 35.16 -25.84
CA PHE A 159 40.70 36.14 -25.18
C PHE A 159 42.20 35.80 -25.34
N ILE A 160 42.56 34.53 -25.15
CA ILE A 160 43.93 34.04 -25.31
C ILE A 160 44.37 34.13 -26.77
N ALA A 161 43.53 33.75 -27.71
CA ALA A 161 43.85 33.81 -29.15
C ALA A 161 44.00 35.25 -29.66
N GLY A 162 43.25 36.20 -29.10
CA GLY A 162 43.40 37.64 -29.40
C GLY A 162 44.68 38.19 -28.85
N SER A 163 45.09 37.85 -27.64
CA SER A 163 46.31 38.32 -26.99
C SER A 163 47.63 37.81 -27.66
N MET A 164 47.59 36.78 -28.47
CA MET A 164 48.75 36.24 -29.20
C MET A 164 48.90 36.81 -30.63
N ARG A 165 48.00 37.68 -31.05
CA ARG A 165 48.05 38.32 -32.39
C ARG A 165 48.63 39.73 -32.39
N ASP A 166 48.80 40.33 -31.21
CA ASP A 166 49.53 41.61 -31.00
C ASP A 166 51.00 41.33 -30.58
#